data_343c50d3e4c7528b432ab91786bc7968
#
_entry.id   343c50d3e4c7528b432ab91786bc7968
#
_cell.length_a   1.000
_cell.length_b   1.000
_cell.length_c   1.000
_cell.angle_alpha   90.00
_cell.angle_beta   90.00
_cell.angle_gamma   90.00
#
_symmetry.space_group_name_H-M   'P 1'
#
loop_
_entity.id
_entity.type
_entity.pdbx_description
1 polymer ?
#
loop_
_entity_poly.entity_id
_entity_poly.type
_entity_poly.pdbx_seq_one_letter_code
_entity_poly.pdbx_strand_id
1 'polypeptide(L)'
;DRENPTPFMQRLIGTEKSLPVFLALARFREYLDEVRIESDVTQASLSLDDLEQIVPRQQVAPVQFDIVDGRIVVSQRAPAVAKSDRANVQSALEHIRGSGEQLINNLERSNCDKRLLESVKELQSQLVSDGNIIKIGLTNLACSVMSVQFQSELPDAIAGMFNAYNASVSLYVAQFPEWDQFTHKAAAIDLDEDDIAELDVTAGEIVEGLTNNPTLADSEVPKTISFVRQFLAYPGASSKRAAFALVRTIENLVSSIVRHSMGFLNKTVEKTVDAGSTAASKAIIGLLGIALMSASGIGPTAVRAGAPWVKQAAEIIQKQIEKLAN
;
A
#
# COMPACT_ATOMS: atom_id res chain seq x y z
N ASP A 1 -30.90 -21.87 15.68
CA ASP A 1 -31.35 -21.98 14.29
C ASP A 1 -30.82 -23.24 13.61
N ARG A 2 -31.07 -24.42 14.27
CA ARG A 2 -30.71 -25.72 13.67
C ARG A 2 -31.83 -26.27 12.76
N GLU A 3 -32.97 -25.61 12.73
CA GLU A 3 -34.16 -26.14 12.06
C GLU A 3 -34.39 -25.60 10.64
N ASN A 4 -33.73 -24.49 10.24
CA ASN A 4 -33.78 -23.96 8.86
C ASN A 4 -32.39 -23.55 8.37
N PRO A 5 -31.65 -24.50 7.78
CA PRO A 5 -30.40 -24.17 7.16
C PRO A 5 -30.60 -23.16 6.01
N THR A 6 -29.71 -22.16 5.92
CA THR A 6 -29.73 -21.19 4.83
C THR A 6 -29.68 -21.91 3.48
N PRO A 7 -30.14 -21.30 2.36
CA PRO A 7 -30.04 -21.89 1.03
C PRO A 7 -28.62 -22.35 0.68
N PHE A 8 -27.61 -21.66 1.20
CA PHE A 8 -26.20 -22.04 1.11
C PHE A 8 -25.92 -23.39 1.81
N MET A 9 -26.37 -23.54 3.06
CA MET A 9 -26.16 -24.77 3.82
C MET A 9 -26.91 -25.95 3.21
N GLN A 10 -28.09 -25.71 2.61
CA GLN A 10 -28.85 -26.74 1.89
C GLN A 10 -28.12 -27.23 0.64
N ARG A 11 -27.47 -26.34 -0.11
CA ARG A 11 -26.64 -26.73 -1.28
C ARG A 11 -25.36 -27.46 -0.87
N LEU A 12 -24.73 -27.04 0.25
CA LEU A 12 -23.48 -27.63 0.72
C LEU A 12 -23.67 -29.05 1.27
N ILE A 13 -24.75 -29.27 2.05
CA ILE A 13 -24.98 -30.51 2.79
C ILE A 13 -25.89 -31.47 1.98
N GLY A 14 -26.70 -30.94 1.07
CA GLY A 14 -27.71 -31.71 0.36
C GLY A 14 -28.76 -32.25 1.34
N THR A 15 -29.30 -33.42 1.02
CA THR A 15 -30.29 -34.12 1.87
C THR A 15 -29.67 -35.08 2.89
N GLU A 16 -28.36 -35.27 2.86
CA GLU A 16 -27.65 -36.17 3.77
C GLU A 16 -27.14 -35.44 5.01
N LYS A 17 -27.52 -35.95 6.17
CA LYS A 17 -27.20 -35.35 7.48
C LYS A 17 -25.71 -35.51 7.91
N SER A 18 -24.93 -36.34 7.22
CA SER A 18 -23.52 -36.54 7.48
C SER A 18 -22.75 -36.73 6.18
N LEU A 19 -22.12 -35.66 5.70
CA LEU A 19 -21.22 -35.74 4.55
C LEU A 19 -19.79 -35.88 5.04
N PRO A 20 -19.00 -36.83 4.50
CA PRO A 20 -17.56 -36.87 4.76
C PRO A 20 -16.90 -35.52 4.44
N VAL A 21 -15.96 -35.08 5.27
CA VAL A 21 -15.33 -33.75 5.20
C VAL A 21 -14.79 -33.46 3.79
N PHE A 22 -14.19 -34.45 3.14
CA PHE A 22 -13.64 -34.26 1.78
C PHE A 22 -14.72 -33.99 0.72
N LEU A 23 -15.92 -34.58 0.85
CA LEU A 23 -17.05 -34.33 -0.04
C LEU A 23 -17.68 -32.96 0.23
N ALA A 24 -17.74 -32.54 1.51
CA ALA A 24 -18.18 -31.21 1.86
C ALA A 24 -17.26 -30.14 1.29
N LEU A 25 -15.94 -30.34 1.35
CA LEU A 25 -14.93 -29.47 0.74
C LEU A 25 -15.02 -29.43 -0.78
N ALA A 26 -15.25 -30.59 -1.44
CA ALA A 26 -15.41 -30.63 -2.89
C ALA A 26 -16.66 -29.82 -3.34
N ARG A 27 -17.82 -30.03 -2.68
CA ARG A 27 -19.04 -29.25 -2.94
C ARG A 27 -18.90 -27.76 -2.65
N PHE A 28 -18.14 -27.41 -1.60
CA PHE A 28 -17.83 -26.01 -1.31
C PHE A 28 -17.00 -25.37 -2.41
N ARG A 29 -16.05 -26.11 -2.96
CA ARG A 29 -15.23 -25.66 -4.08
C ARG A 29 -16.07 -25.48 -5.36
N GLU A 30 -16.93 -26.45 -5.68
CA GLU A 30 -17.88 -26.32 -6.81
C GLU A 30 -18.77 -25.08 -6.64
N TYR A 31 -19.30 -24.85 -5.44
CA TYR A 31 -20.10 -23.65 -5.14
C TYR A 31 -19.30 -22.35 -5.31
N LEU A 32 -18.04 -22.32 -4.87
CA LEU A 32 -17.18 -21.16 -5.07
C LEU A 32 -16.90 -20.91 -6.56
N ASP A 33 -16.73 -21.97 -7.35
CA ASP A 33 -16.53 -21.85 -8.79
C ASP A 33 -17.81 -21.35 -9.48
N GLU A 34 -19.01 -21.82 -9.08
CA GLU A 34 -20.29 -21.29 -9.58
C GLU A 34 -20.47 -19.79 -9.24
N VAL A 35 -20.23 -19.40 -7.97
CA VAL A 35 -20.31 -18.00 -7.53
C VAL A 35 -19.30 -17.13 -8.27
N ARG A 36 -18.12 -17.67 -8.55
CA ARG A 36 -17.09 -17.00 -9.33
C ARG A 36 -17.54 -16.77 -10.78
N ILE A 37 -18.16 -17.78 -11.42
CA ILE A 37 -18.71 -17.65 -12.79
C ILE A 37 -19.84 -16.60 -12.79
N GLU A 38 -20.75 -16.62 -11.81
CA GLU A 38 -21.82 -15.60 -11.70
C GLU A 38 -21.24 -14.20 -11.48
N SER A 39 -20.19 -14.07 -10.66
CA SER A 39 -19.51 -12.78 -10.45
C SER A 39 -18.79 -12.30 -11.72
N ASP A 40 -18.13 -13.19 -12.45
CA ASP A 40 -17.46 -12.86 -13.71
C ASP A 40 -18.47 -12.41 -14.79
N VAL A 41 -19.66 -13.01 -14.86
CA VAL A 41 -20.74 -12.58 -15.76
C VAL A 41 -21.29 -11.21 -15.34
N THR A 42 -21.41 -10.94 -14.05
CA THR A 42 -21.85 -9.64 -13.53
C THR A 42 -20.78 -8.55 -13.77
N GLN A 43 -19.50 -8.90 -13.63
CA GLN A 43 -18.37 -8.00 -13.92
C GLN A 43 -18.29 -7.59 -15.40
N ALA A 44 -18.73 -8.44 -16.33
CA ALA A 44 -18.74 -8.11 -17.76
C ALA A 44 -19.65 -6.91 -18.11
N SER A 45 -20.52 -6.50 -17.20
CA SER A 45 -21.45 -5.37 -17.38
C SER A 45 -21.08 -4.10 -16.64
N LEU A 46 -20.00 -4.10 -15.84
CA LEU A 46 -19.59 -2.90 -15.07
C LEU A 46 -19.28 -1.72 -15.98
N SER A 47 -19.87 -0.59 -15.67
CA SER A 47 -19.75 0.68 -16.38
C SER A 47 -18.76 1.62 -15.69
N LEU A 48 -18.52 2.80 -16.30
CA LEU A 48 -17.74 3.87 -15.66
C LEU A 48 -18.38 4.39 -14.36
N ASP A 49 -19.72 4.43 -14.31
CA ASP A 49 -20.45 4.88 -13.12
C ASP A 49 -20.27 3.90 -11.97
N ASP A 50 -20.19 2.60 -12.27
CA ASP A 50 -19.87 1.56 -11.27
C ASP A 50 -18.45 1.72 -10.73
N LEU A 51 -17.49 2.11 -11.59
CA LEU A 51 -16.12 2.38 -11.18
C LEU A 51 -16.05 3.50 -10.13
N GLU A 52 -16.87 4.55 -10.25
CA GLU A 52 -16.93 5.63 -9.26
C GLU A 52 -17.39 5.15 -7.87
N GLN A 53 -18.28 4.18 -7.84
CA GLN A 53 -18.81 3.63 -6.60
C GLN A 53 -17.83 2.64 -5.94
N ILE A 54 -17.12 1.85 -6.73
CA ILE A 54 -16.20 0.81 -6.21
C ILE A 54 -14.82 1.34 -5.82
N VAL A 55 -14.35 2.45 -6.45
CA VAL A 55 -13.03 3.00 -6.15
C VAL A 55 -13.05 3.80 -4.84
N PRO A 56 -12.45 3.30 -3.78
CA PRO A 56 -12.47 3.96 -2.49
C PRO A 56 -11.63 5.24 -2.50
N ARG A 57 -11.82 6.05 -1.48
CA ARG A 57 -10.83 7.10 -1.16
C ARG A 57 -9.52 6.46 -0.73
N GLN A 58 -8.43 7.21 -0.90
CA GLN A 58 -7.11 6.74 -0.51
C GLN A 58 -7.07 6.25 0.94
N GLN A 59 -6.43 5.12 1.11
CA GLN A 59 -6.30 4.43 2.40
C GLN A 59 -5.13 4.97 3.21
N VAL A 60 -5.10 4.61 4.50
CA VAL A 60 -3.95 4.87 5.38
C VAL A 60 -2.76 4.06 4.88
N ALA A 61 -1.73 4.76 4.45
CA ALA A 61 -0.52 4.20 3.84
C ALA A 61 0.68 5.13 4.09
N PRO A 62 1.91 4.66 3.83
CA PRO A 62 3.10 5.51 3.88
C PRO A 62 3.02 6.69 2.91
N VAL A 63 2.27 6.54 1.82
CA VAL A 63 2.17 7.53 0.74
C VAL A 63 0.73 7.71 0.30
N GLN A 64 0.38 8.95 0.04
CA GLN A 64 -0.84 9.35 -0.67
C GLN A 64 -0.47 10.21 -1.87
N PHE A 65 -1.34 10.26 -2.87
CA PHE A 65 -1.07 10.94 -4.13
C PHE A 65 -2.20 11.87 -4.50
N ASP A 66 -1.84 13.01 -5.10
CA ASP A 66 -2.77 13.92 -5.75
C ASP A 66 -2.41 14.07 -7.22
N ILE A 67 -3.31 14.62 -8.01
CA ILE A 67 -3.03 15.01 -9.38
C ILE A 67 -3.18 16.52 -9.51
N VAL A 68 -2.06 17.17 -9.76
CA VAL A 68 -1.96 18.62 -9.94
C VAL A 68 -1.50 18.90 -11.35
N ASP A 69 -2.24 19.71 -12.10
CA ASP A 69 -1.95 20.07 -13.50
C ASP A 69 -1.70 18.83 -14.40
N GLY A 70 -2.44 17.75 -14.17
CA GLY A 70 -2.34 16.51 -14.94
C GLY A 70 -1.12 15.65 -14.60
N ARG A 71 -0.39 15.96 -13.52
CA ARG A 71 0.77 15.19 -13.04
C ARG A 71 0.48 14.60 -11.66
N ILE A 72 0.94 13.37 -11.46
CA ILE A 72 0.92 12.70 -10.16
C ILE A 72 1.96 13.37 -9.26
N VAL A 73 1.56 13.75 -8.05
CA VAL A 73 2.43 14.32 -7.01
C VAL A 73 2.21 13.55 -5.70
N VAL A 74 3.21 13.56 -4.83
CA VAL A 74 3.05 13.06 -3.46
C VAL A 74 2.19 14.05 -2.68
N SER A 75 1.09 13.58 -2.13
CA SER A 75 0.15 14.41 -1.36
C SER A 75 0.69 14.72 0.03
N GLN A 76 0.50 15.97 0.45
CA GLN A 76 0.72 16.34 1.85
C GLN A 76 -0.49 15.89 2.68
N ARG A 77 -0.26 14.96 3.58
CA ARG A 77 -1.30 14.46 4.47
C ARG A 77 -1.50 15.38 5.66
N ALA A 78 -2.75 15.49 6.13
CA ALA A 78 -3.01 16.08 7.43
C ALA A 78 -2.27 15.30 8.53
N PRO A 79 -1.69 15.98 9.53
CA PRO A 79 -1.01 15.34 10.65
C PRO A 79 -1.91 14.30 11.33
N ALA A 80 -1.33 13.16 11.70
CA ALA A 80 -2.03 12.14 12.45
C ALA A 80 -2.42 12.65 13.85
N VAL A 81 -3.57 12.20 14.35
CA VAL A 81 -4.06 12.59 15.68
C VAL A 81 -3.71 11.49 16.67
N ALA A 82 -2.88 11.83 17.66
CA ALA A 82 -2.50 10.93 18.73
C ALA A 82 -3.64 10.71 19.76
N LYS A 83 -3.61 9.57 20.44
CA LYS A 83 -4.49 9.26 21.60
C LYS A 83 -4.16 10.11 22.81
N SER A 84 -2.89 10.51 22.96
CA SER A 84 -2.37 11.30 24.08
C SER A 84 -2.51 12.79 23.82
N ASP A 85 -2.38 13.58 24.90
CA ASP A 85 -2.35 15.04 24.81
C ASP A 85 -1.21 15.51 23.87
N ARG A 86 -1.51 16.50 23.04
CA ARG A 86 -0.59 17.06 22.05
C ARG A 86 0.73 17.54 22.64
N ALA A 87 0.72 18.13 23.84
CA ALA A 87 1.93 18.59 24.51
C ALA A 87 2.85 17.43 24.89
N ASN A 88 2.29 16.33 25.39
CA ASN A 88 3.04 15.11 25.73
C ASN A 88 3.64 14.46 24.47
N VAL A 89 2.89 14.41 23.38
CA VAL A 89 3.36 13.87 22.10
C VAL A 89 4.51 14.70 21.54
N GLN A 90 4.40 16.04 21.60
CA GLN A 90 5.44 16.94 21.15
C GLN A 90 6.73 16.79 22.01
N SER A 91 6.58 16.73 23.32
CA SER A 91 7.71 16.52 24.25
C SER A 91 8.40 15.17 24.01
N ALA A 92 7.62 14.09 23.74
CA ALA A 92 8.17 12.79 23.37
C ALA A 92 8.96 12.86 22.06
N LEU A 93 8.44 13.54 21.05
CA LEU A 93 9.11 13.72 19.76
C LEU A 93 10.45 14.47 19.92
N GLU A 94 10.47 15.55 20.69
CA GLU A 94 11.70 16.32 20.97
C GLU A 94 12.75 15.47 21.70
N HIS A 95 12.33 14.68 22.70
CA HIS A 95 13.22 13.76 23.40
C HIS A 95 13.82 12.71 22.46
N ILE A 96 13.01 12.10 21.61
CA ILE A 96 13.46 11.09 20.64
C ILE A 96 14.45 11.72 19.65
N ARG A 97 14.17 12.91 19.14
CA ARG A 97 15.07 13.63 18.24
C ARG A 97 16.43 13.90 18.90
N GLY A 98 16.46 14.37 20.15
CA GLY A 98 17.70 14.57 20.89
C GLY A 98 18.48 13.27 21.10
N SER A 99 17.78 12.17 21.40
CA SER A 99 18.40 10.85 21.54
C SER A 99 18.96 10.33 20.21
N GLY A 100 18.25 10.56 19.09
CA GLY A 100 18.69 10.19 17.75
C GLY A 100 19.92 10.97 17.31
N GLU A 101 20.01 12.28 17.59
CA GLU A 101 21.20 13.09 17.32
C GLU A 101 22.42 12.57 18.10
N GLN A 102 22.24 12.20 19.38
CA GLN A 102 23.32 11.60 20.17
C GLN A 102 23.77 10.25 19.58
N LEU A 103 22.82 9.41 19.16
CA LEU A 103 23.11 8.12 18.52
C LEU A 103 23.87 8.32 17.22
N ILE A 104 23.44 9.22 16.34
CA ILE A 104 24.12 9.57 15.08
C ILE A 104 25.57 9.98 15.36
N ASN A 105 25.79 10.92 16.31
CA ASN A 105 27.14 11.38 16.68
C ASN A 105 28.05 10.24 17.17
N ASN A 106 27.50 9.26 17.89
CA ASN A 106 28.27 8.10 18.35
C ASN A 106 28.57 7.12 17.21
N LEU A 107 27.59 6.87 16.31
CA LEU A 107 27.80 6.02 15.13
C LEU A 107 28.83 6.61 14.17
N GLU A 108 28.83 7.94 13.95
CA GLU A 108 29.82 8.64 13.12
C GLU A 108 31.26 8.50 13.63
N ARG A 109 31.41 8.34 14.95
CA ARG A 109 32.71 8.16 15.59
C ARG A 109 33.12 6.69 15.74
N SER A 110 32.23 5.77 15.40
CA SER A 110 32.47 4.33 15.45
C SER A 110 32.87 3.79 14.08
N ASN A 111 33.50 2.62 14.07
CA ASN A 111 33.82 1.88 12.84
C ASN A 111 32.67 0.94 12.41
N CYS A 112 31.43 1.29 12.74
CA CYS A 112 30.27 0.47 12.35
C CYS A 112 29.99 0.58 10.83
N ASP A 113 29.21 -0.39 10.34
CA ASP A 113 28.72 -0.34 8.97
C ASP A 113 27.94 0.96 8.71
N LYS A 114 28.26 1.64 7.62
CA LYS A 114 27.63 2.92 7.26
C LYS A 114 26.12 2.82 7.07
N ARG A 115 25.61 1.62 6.69
CA ARG A 115 24.17 1.38 6.56
C ARG A 115 23.40 1.58 7.86
N LEU A 116 24.02 1.28 9.02
CA LEU A 116 23.45 1.57 10.33
C LEU A 116 23.28 3.08 10.55
N LEU A 117 24.33 3.85 10.26
CA LEU A 117 24.30 5.30 10.37
C LEU A 117 23.24 5.92 9.46
N GLU A 118 23.21 5.50 8.18
CA GLU A 118 22.25 6.01 7.21
C GLU A 118 20.80 5.64 7.58
N SER A 119 20.56 4.44 8.13
CA SER A 119 19.21 4.05 8.57
C SER A 119 18.69 4.92 9.73
N VAL A 120 19.56 5.29 10.67
CA VAL A 120 19.19 6.19 11.77
C VAL A 120 18.98 7.62 11.28
N LYS A 121 19.83 8.10 10.36
CA LYS A 121 19.66 9.43 9.73
C LYS A 121 18.33 9.52 8.97
N GLU A 122 17.98 8.48 8.21
CA GLU A 122 16.71 8.42 7.50
C GLU A 122 15.53 8.46 8.49
N LEU A 123 15.56 7.65 9.55
CA LEU A 123 14.51 7.65 10.58
C LEU A 123 14.42 9.03 11.25
N GLN A 124 15.55 9.63 11.60
CA GLN A 124 15.62 10.93 12.23
C GLN A 124 15.04 12.05 11.36
N SER A 125 15.26 11.98 10.03
CA SER A 125 14.73 12.95 9.08
C SER A 125 13.20 12.95 9.01
N GLN A 126 12.57 11.81 9.31
CA GLN A 126 11.12 11.64 9.29
C GLN A 126 10.43 12.05 10.60
N LEU A 127 11.18 12.16 11.70
CA LEU A 127 10.67 12.55 13.02
C LEU A 127 10.41 14.05 13.09
N VAL A 128 9.38 14.49 12.37
CA VAL A 128 8.88 15.87 12.34
C VAL A 128 7.43 15.91 12.81
N SER A 129 6.94 17.08 13.21
CA SER A 129 5.61 17.25 13.83
C SER A 129 4.45 16.78 12.96
N ASP A 130 4.61 16.82 11.64
CA ASP A 130 3.66 16.39 10.62
C ASP A 130 4.12 15.13 9.85
N GLY A 131 5.09 14.41 10.42
CA GLY A 131 5.64 13.18 9.84
C GLY A 131 4.57 12.10 9.65
N ASN A 132 4.68 11.33 8.56
CA ASN A 132 3.81 10.20 8.30
C ASN A 132 4.11 9.06 9.27
N ILE A 133 3.17 8.76 10.17
CA ILE A 133 3.35 7.77 11.25
C ILE A 133 3.61 6.36 10.71
N ILE A 134 3.00 5.97 9.59
CA ILE A 134 3.24 4.65 8.97
C ILE A 134 4.66 4.58 8.43
N LYS A 135 5.12 5.65 7.77
CA LYS A 135 6.49 5.73 7.25
C LYS A 135 7.51 5.65 8.39
N ILE A 136 7.31 6.44 9.45
CA ILE A 136 8.16 6.41 10.66
C ILE A 136 8.22 5.01 11.27
N GLY A 137 7.06 4.37 11.45
CA GLY A 137 6.98 3.04 12.03
C GLY A 137 7.69 1.96 11.19
N LEU A 138 7.53 1.99 9.87
CA LEU A 138 8.22 1.06 8.95
C LEU A 138 9.74 1.29 8.97
N THR A 139 10.19 2.55 8.93
CA THR A 139 11.62 2.87 9.00
C THR A 139 12.22 2.43 10.33
N ASN A 140 11.49 2.60 11.43
CA ASN A 140 11.92 2.12 12.74
C ASN A 140 12.05 0.58 12.80
N LEU A 141 11.12 -0.16 12.17
CA LEU A 141 11.23 -1.61 12.06
C LEU A 141 12.49 -2.02 11.27
N ALA A 142 12.79 -1.33 10.16
CA ALA A 142 14.00 -1.57 9.39
C ALA A 142 15.26 -1.27 10.22
N CYS A 143 15.30 -0.14 10.93
CA CYS A 143 16.38 0.18 11.85
C CYS A 143 16.57 -0.91 12.92
N SER A 144 15.48 -1.46 13.45
CA SER A 144 15.54 -2.54 14.45
C SER A 144 16.14 -3.82 13.87
N VAL A 145 15.79 -4.20 12.63
CA VAL A 145 16.39 -5.36 11.94
C VAL A 145 17.88 -5.13 11.71
N MET A 146 18.25 -3.96 11.22
CA MET A 146 19.65 -3.57 11.00
C MET A 146 20.46 -3.62 12.31
N SER A 147 19.91 -3.13 13.42
CA SER A 147 20.59 -3.16 14.72
C SER A 147 20.89 -4.57 15.19
N VAL A 148 20.00 -5.51 14.95
CA VAL A 148 20.22 -6.94 15.27
C VAL A 148 21.27 -7.56 14.33
N GLN A 149 21.17 -7.28 13.03
CA GLN A 149 22.08 -7.82 12.01
C GLN A 149 23.53 -7.41 12.25
N PHE A 150 23.77 -6.17 12.67
CA PHE A 150 25.10 -5.60 12.90
C PHE A 150 25.45 -5.47 14.38
N GLN A 151 24.73 -6.14 15.27
CA GLN A 151 24.95 -6.04 16.72
C GLN A 151 26.39 -6.34 17.14
N SER A 152 27.05 -7.31 16.49
CA SER A 152 28.43 -7.70 16.78
C SER A 152 29.48 -6.63 16.39
N GLU A 153 29.11 -5.67 15.58
CA GLU A 153 30.00 -4.57 15.16
C GLU A 153 29.89 -3.35 16.09
N LEU A 154 28.87 -3.32 16.95
CA LEU A 154 28.60 -2.19 17.83
C LEU A 154 29.19 -2.43 19.22
N PRO A 155 29.91 -1.44 19.81
CA PRO A 155 30.17 -1.44 21.23
C PRO A 155 28.86 -1.54 22.05
N ASP A 156 28.86 -2.26 23.15
CA ASP A 156 27.67 -2.52 24.00
C ASP A 156 26.91 -1.22 24.35
N ALA A 157 27.63 -0.15 24.63
CA ALA A 157 27.03 1.15 24.98
C ALA A 157 26.24 1.73 23.77
N ILE A 158 26.77 1.63 22.55
CA ILE A 158 26.11 2.12 21.35
C ILE A 158 24.94 1.21 20.98
N ALA A 159 25.08 -0.12 21.10
CA ALA A 159 23.99 -1.07 20.92
C ALA A 159 22.84 -0.80 21.90
N GLY A 160 23.15 -0.52 23.16
CA GLY A 160 22.16 -0.12 24.17
C GLY A 160 21.44 1.19 23.82
N MET A 161 22.16 2.22 23.34
CA MET A 161 21.55 3.47 22.87
C MET A 161 20.66 3.24 21.66
N PHE A 162 21.09 2.43 20.71
CA PHE A 162 20.32 2.11 19.51
C PHE A 162 19.00 1.41 19.86
N ASN A 163 19.05 0.41 20.74
CA ASN A 163 17.87 -0.30 21.22
C ASN A 163 16.90 0.64 21.96
N ALA A 164 17.42 1.52 22.83
CA ALA A 164 16.60 2.50 23.54
C ALA A 164 15.94 3.51 22.59
N TYR A 165 16.67 3.96 21.58
CA TYR A 165 16.13 4.85 20.53
C TYR A 165 14.99 4.18 19.76
N ASN A 166 15.20 2.96 19.24
CA ASN A 166 14.17 2.21 18.51
C ASN A 166 12.93 1.94 19.38
N ALA A 167 13.12 1.59 20.66
CA ALA A 167 12.02 1.40 21.59
C ALA A 167 11.22 2.69 21.81
N SER A 168 11.90 3.83 21.94
CA SER A 168 11.26 5.13 22.10
C SER A 168 10.44 5.52 20.88
N VAL A 169 10.97 5.31 19.68
CA VAL A 169 10.21 5.53 18.43
C VAL A 169 9.01 4.58 18.34
N SER A 170 9.16 3.30 18.73
CA SER A 170 8.05 2.34 18.76
C SER A 170 6.93 2.79 19.69
N LEU A 171 7.27 3.29 20.88
CA LEU A 171 6.30 3.85 21.84
C LEU A 171 5.63 5.12 21.31
N TYR A 172 6.38 5.95 20.58
CA TYR A 172 5.84 7.15 19.95
C TYR A 172 4.79 6.81 18.88
N VAL A 173 5.11 5.94 17.92
CA VAL A 173 4.15 5.56 16.85
C VAL A 173 2.93 4.83 17.40
N ALA A 174 3.06 4.06 18.47
CA ALA A 174 1.95 3.36 19.12
C ALA A 174 0.91 4.31 19.77
N GLN A 175 1.23 5.58 19.95
CA GLN A 175 0.27 6.59 20.42
C GLN A 175 -0.77 6.96 19.33
N PHE A 176 -0.55 6.57 18.07
CA PHE A 176 -1.40 6.95 16.96
C PHE A 176 -2.29 5.78 16.53
N PRO A 177 -3.63 5.98 16.52
CA PRO A 177 -4.58 4.95 16.08
C PRO A 177 -4.33 4.42 14.67
N GLU A 178 -3.76 5.25 13.81
CA GLU A 178 -3.44 4.89 12.43
C GLU A 178 -2.38 3.79 12.36
N TRP A 179 -1.37 3.82 13.24
CA TRP A 179 -0.37 2.76 13.32
C TRP A 179 -0.98 1.45 13.81
N ASP A 180 -1.84 1.50 14.83
CA ASP A 180 -2.55 0.31 15.32
C ASP A 180 -3.40 -0.32 14.22
N GLN A 181 -4.21 0.49 13.53
CA GLN A 181 -5.05 0.01 12.42
C GLN A 181 -4.22 -0.58 11.29
N PHE A 182 -3.12 0.07 10.92
CA PHE A 182 -2.21 -0.41 9.90
C PHE A 182 -1.61 -1.76 10.28
N THR A 183 -1.05 -1.88 11.49
CA THR A 183 -0.40 -3.12 11.95
C THR A 183 -1.39 -4.27 12.10
N HIS A 184 -2.61 -4.00 12.56
CA HIS A 184 -3.69 -4.99 12.62
C HIS A 184 -4.08 -5.52 11.24
N LYS A 185 -4.28 -4.63 10.27
CA LYS A 185 -4.60 -5.01 8.90
C LYS A 185 -3.44 -5.78 8.25
N ALA A 186 -2.21 -5.30 8.44
CA ALA A 186 -1.02 -5.98 7.92
C ALA A 186 -0.80 -7.39 8.52
N ALA A 187 -1.21 -7.61 9.77
CA ALA A 187 -1.13 -8.93 10.39
C ALA A 187 -2.19 -9.91 9.88
N ALA A 188 -3.32 -9.39 9.38
CA ALA A 188 -4.43 -10.19 8.90
C ALA A 188 -4.30 -10.64 7.43
N ILE A 189 -3.30 -10.11 6.69
CA ILE A 189 -3.11 -10.49 5.28
C ILE A 189 -2.43 -11.85 5.16
N ASP A 190 -2.88 -12.61 4.16
CA ASP A 190 -2.30 -13.90 3.80
C ASP A 190 -1.45 -13.74 2.53
N LEU A 191 -0.23 -13.25 2.71
CA LEU A 191 0.78 -13.14 1.66
C LEU A 191 1.95 -14.07 1.99
N ASP A 192 2.33 -14.89 1.02
CA ASP A 192 3.51 -15.75 1.09
C ASP A 192 4.76 -15.08 0.47
N GLU A 193 5.86 -15.81 0.42
CA GLU A 193 7.13 -15.28 -0.12
C GLU A 193 7.06 -15.05 -1.63
N ASP A 194 6.31 -15.87 -2.36
CA ASP A 194 6.13 -15.74 -3.80
C ASP A 194 5.30 -14.48 -4.13
N ASP A 195 4.25 -14.23 -3.35
CA ASP A 195 3.46 -12.99 -3.46
C ASP A 195 4.32 -11.74 -3.23
N ILE A 196 5.21 -11.79 -2.25
CA ILE A 196 6.09 -10.67 -1.92
C ILE A 196 7.13 -10.46 -3.03
N ALA A 197 7.65 -11.54 -3.62
CA ALA A 197 8.59 -11.46 -4.74
C ALA A 197 7.92 -10.89 -6.00
N GLU A 198 6.70 -11.33 -6.32
CA GLU A 198 5.91 -10.79 -7.45
C GLU A 198 5.60 -9.31 -7.24
N LEU A 199 5.21 -8.93 -6.03
CA LEU A 199 4.96 -7.53 -5.66
C LEU A 199 6.22 -6.67 -5.82
N ASP A 200 7.40 -7.18 -5.48
CA ASP A 200 8.67 -6.46 -5.63
C ASP A 200 8.97 -6.20 -7.11
N VAL A 201 8.80 -7.20 -7.97
CA VAL A 201 8.99 -7.06 -9.43
C VAL A 201 8.03 -6.02 -9.98
N THR A 202 6.74 -6.16 -9.71
CA THR A 202 5.70 -5.23 -10.17
C THR A 202 5.94 -3.79 -9.71
N ALA A 203 6.33 -3.60 -8.45
CA ALA A 203 6.66 -2.28 -7.95
C ALA A 203 7.88 -1.68 -8.66
N GLY A 204 8.85 -2.51 -9.05
CA GLY A 204 9.98 -2.09 -9.89
C GLY A 204 9.53 -1.57 -11.24
N GLU A 205 8.65 -2.29 -11.93
CA GLU A 205 8.09 -1.88 -13.23
C GLU A 205 7.29 -0.58 -13.13
N ILE A 206 6.51 -0.41 -12.05
CA ILE A 206 5.75 0.84 -11.79
C ILE A 206 6.72 2.01 -11.61
N VAL A 207 7.78 1.84 -10.82
CA VAL A 207 8.80 2.86 -10.58
C VAL A 207 9.50 3.23 -11.87
N GLU A 208 9.87 2.24 -12.69
CA GLU A 208 10.49 2.47 -14.01
C GLU A 208 9.53 3.21 -14.95
N GLY A 209 8.27 2.77 -15.04
CA GLY A 209 7.25 3.41 -15.84
C GLY A 209 7.01 4.87 -15.47
N LEU A 210 6.98 5.17 -14.16
CA LEU A 210 6.84 6.56 -13.66
C LEU A 210 8.08 7.40 -13.95
N THR A 211 9.27 6.83 -13.79
CA THR A 211 10.57 7.51 -14.03
C THR A 211 10.72 7.87 -15.49
N ASN A 212 10.32 6.97 -16.39
CA ASN A 212 10.40 7.17 -17.83
C ASN A 212 9.32 8.15 -18.37
N ASN A 213 8.35 8.55 -17.55
CA ASN A 213 7.27 9.46 -17.90
C ASN A 213 7.24 10.72 -17.01
N PRO A 214 8.27 11.59 -17.02
CA PRO A 214 8.38 12.76 -16.15
C PRO A 214 7.29 13.82 -16.39
N THR A 215 6.59 13.74 -17.50
CA THR A 215 5.43 14.60 -17.77
C THR A 215 4.17 14.16 -17.04
N LEU A 216 4.07 12.89 -16.62
CA LEU A 216 2.90 12.33 -15.94
C LEU A 216 3.10 12.23 -14.43
N ALA A 217 4.34 12.18 -13.94
CA ALA A 217 4.63 12.07 -12.52
C ALA A 217 5.78 13.01 -12.10
N ASP A 218 5.66 13.56 -10.91
CA ASP A 218 6.76 14.25 -10.25
C ASP A 218 7.86 13.26 -9.85
N SER A 219 9.11 13.70 -9.84
CA SER A 219 10.27 12.86 -9.52
C SER A 219 10.23 12.27 -8.09
N GLU A 220 9.49 12.89 -7.18
CA GLU A 220 9.32 12.36 -5.82
C GLU A 220 8.40 11.13 -5.76
N VAL A 221 7.50 10.95 -6.73
CA VAL A 221 6.57 9.82 -6.77
C VAL A 221 7.31 8.48 -6.91
N PRO A 222 8.15 8.23 -7.95
CA PRO A 222 8.89 6.98 -8.05
C PRO A 222 9.88 6.80 -6.91
N LYS A 223 10.54 7.86 -6.41
CA LYS A 223 11.44 7.78 -5.25
C LYS A 223 10.71 7.29 -4.00
N THR A 224 9.52 7.80 -3.74
CA THR A 224 8.76 7.43 -2.55
C THR A 224 8.21 6.00 -2.64
N ILE A 225 7.80 5.53 -3.82
CA ILE A 225 7.43 4.12 -4.03
C ILE A 225 8.66 3.21 -3.85
N SER A 226 9.82 3.58 -4.42
CA SER A 226 11.08 2.86 -4.23
C SER A 226 11.50 2.78 -2.76
N PHE A 227 11.28 3.86 -2.01
CA PHE A 227 11.53 3.89 -0.58
C PHE A 227 10.67 2.87 0.19
N VAL A 228 9.39 2.73 -0.13
CA VAL A 228 8.52 1.71 0.49
C VAL A 228 8.92 0.31 0.05
N ARG A 229 9.26 0.13 -1.23
CA ARG A 229 9.69 -1.13 -1.82
C ARG A 229 10.92 -1.72 -1.13
N GLN A 230 11.91 -0.89 -0.77
CA GLN A 230 13.15 -1.39 -0.14
C GLN A 230 12.91 -2.15 1.17
N PHE A 231 11.78 -1.90 1.86
CA PHE A 231 11.45 -2.63 3.09
C PHE A 231 11.05 -4.09 2.86
N LEU A 232 10.75 -4.50 1.62
CA LEU A 232 10.49 -5.91 1.29
C LEU A 232 11.73 -6.79 1.50
N ALA A 233 12.92 -6.22 1.41
CA ALA A 233 14.18 -6.94 1.61
C ALA A 233 14.41 -7.39 3.06
N TYR A 234 13.64 -6.87 4.03
CA TYR A 234 13.79 -7.24 5.44
C TYR A 234 12.98 -8.51 5.76
N PRO A 235 13.57 -9.49 6.48
CA PRO A 235 12.94 -10.80 6.68
C PRO A 235 11.78 -10.78 7.68
N GLY A 236 10.94 -11.82 7.61
CA GLY A 236 9.95 -12.16 8.63
C GLY A 236 8.73 -11.24 8.66
N ALA A 237 8.23 -10.93 9.86
CA ALA A 237 7.02 -10.12 10.04
C ALA A 237 7.17 -8.69 9.49
N SER A 238 8.40 -8.21 9.30
CA SER A 238 8.68 -6.92 8.68
C SER A 238 8.34 -6.92 7.19
N SER A 239 8.61 -8.00 6.45
CA SER A 239 8.29 -8.12 5.02
C SER A 239 6.78 -8.10 4.77
N LYS A 240 5.95 -8.75 5.59
CA LYS A 240 4.49 -8.70 5.47
C LYS A 240 3.93 -7.28 5.68
N ARG A 241 4.45 -6.56 6.66
CA ARG A 241 4.06 -5.15 6.89
C ARG A 241 4.51 -4.25 5.74
N ALA A 242 5.70 -4.48 5.21
CA ALA A 242 6.23 -3.78 4.06
C ALA A 242 5.41 -4.09 2.80
N ALA A 243 5.07 -5.35 2.55
CA ALA A 243 4.23 -5.75 1.44
C ALA A 243 2.84 -5.10 1.53
N PHE A 244 2.21 -5.13 2.70
CA PHE A 244 0.94 -4.44 2.91
C PHE A 244 1.06 -2.92 2.67
N ALA A 245 2.13 -2.29 3.16
CA ALA A 245 2.39 -0.87 2.94
C ALA A 245 2.53 -0.54 1.45
N LEU A 246 3.24 -1.38 0.70
CA LEU A 246 3.45 -1.20 -0.72
C LEU A 246 2.15 -1.40 -1.52
N VAL A 247 1.38 -2.45 -1.22
CA VAL A 247 0.04 -2.64 -1.82
C VAL A 247 -0.84 -1.43 -1.57
N ARG A 248 -0.91 -0.92 -0.34
CA ARG A 248 -1.70 0.27 0.00
C ARG A 248 -1.19 1.54 -0.68
N THR A 249 0.11 1.65 -0.87
CA THR A 249 0.72 2.77 -1.62
C THR A 249 0.31 2.72 -3.09
N ILE A 250 0.41 1.56 -3.75
CA ILE A 250 0.01 1.39 -5.15
C ILE A 250 -1.51 1.52 -5.30
N GLU A 251 -2.29 0.98 -4.36
CA GLU A 251 -3.75 1.17 -4.30
C GLU A 251 -4.12 2.66 -4.28
N ASN A 252 -3.43 3.46 -3.46
CA ASN A 252 -3.63 4.92 -3.40
C ASN A 252 -3.27 5.61 -4.72
N LEU A 253 -2.21 5.16 -5.39
CA LEU A 253 -1.84 5.65 -6.71
C LEU A 253 -2.96 5.39 -7.73
N VAL A 254 -3.44 4.15 -7.83
CA VAL A 254 -4.54 3.77 -8.72
C VAL A 254 -5.81 4.56 -8.39
N SER A 255 -6.17 4.65 -7.11
CA SER A 255 -7.35 5.41 -6.65
C SER A 255 -7.27 6.88 -7.06
N SER A 256 -6.12 7.54 -6.87
CA SER A 256 -5.93 8.94 -7.24
C SER A 256 -6.10 9.16 -8.74
N ILE A 257 -5.45 8.32 -9.55
CA ILE A 257 -5.53 8.43 -11.02
C ILE A 257 -6.96 8.20 -11.50
N VAL A 258 -7.60 7.12 -11.06
CA VAL A 258 -8.94 6.76 -11.51
C VAL A 258 -9.94 7.85 -11.14
N ARG A 259 -9.95 8.31 -9.90
CA ARG A 259 -10.86 9.37 -9.45
C ARG A 259 -10.67 10.69 -10.20
N HIS A 260 -9.43 11.06 -10.52
CA HIS A 260 -9.14 12.23 -11.34
C HIS A 260 -9.63 12.07 -12.78
N SER A 261 -9.38 10.89 -13.38
CA SER A 261 -9.73 10.62 -14.79
C SER A 261 -11.23 10.51 -15.03
N MET A 262 -12.01 10.11 -14.02
CA MET A 262 -13.46 9.93 -14.14
C MET A 262 -14.20 11.23 -14.48
N GLY A 263 -13.82 12.34 -13.87
CA GLY A 263 -14.39 13.64 -14.17
C GLY A 263 -14.19 14.08 -15.65
N PHE A 264 -13.15 13.52 -16.29
CA PHE A 264 -12.90 13.73 -17.72
C PHE A 264 -13.66 12.73 -18.59
N LEU A 265 -13.66 11.47 -18.23
CA LEU A 265 -14.32 10.40 -18.99
C LEU A 265 -15.82 10.65 -19.08
N ASN A 266 -16.48 11.06 -18.01
CA ASN A 266 -17.91 11.40 -18.01
C ASN A 266 -18.22 12.58 -18.94
N LYS A 267 -17.36 13.61 -19.00
CA LYS A 267 -17.54 14.76 -19.91
C LYS A 267 -17.32 14.39 -21.38
N THR A 268 -16.50 13.39 -21.67
CA THR A 268 -16.15 12.97 -23.03
C THR A 268 -17.25 12.10 -23.62
N VAL A 269 -17.95 11.31 -22.81
CA VAL A 269 -19.11 10.52 -23.23
C VAL A 269 -20.30 11.38 -23.65
N GLU A 270 -20.47 12.57 -23.02
CA GLU A 270 -21.56 13.51 -23.36
C GLU A 270 -21.30 14.36 -24.61
N LYS A 271 -20.05 14.49 -25.04
CA LYS A 271 -19.68 15.27 -26.23
C LYS A 271 -18.91 14.39 -27.20
N THR A 272 -19.53 14.09 -28.33
CA THR A 272 -18.88 13.60 -29.57
C THR A 272 -17.86 14.64 -30.08
N VAL A 273 -16.76 14.85 -29.39
CA VAL A 273 -15.69 15.76 -29.80
C VAL A 273 -14.40 14.98 -29.88
N ASP A 274 -13.56 15.28 -30.87
CA ASP A 274 -12.18 14.83 -31.10
C ASP A 274 -11.36 14.67 -29.82
N ALA A 275 -11.71 13.68 -29.00
CA ALA A 275 -11.17 13.48 -27.66
C ALA A 275 -9.70 13.05 -27.66
N GLY A 276 -9.20 12.56 -28.80
CA GLY A 276 -7.83 12.04 -28.92
C GLY A 276 -6.76 13.07 -29.26
N SER A 277 -7.12 14.31 -29.60
CA SER A 277 -6.16 15.27 -30.17
C SER A 277 -5.63 16.32 -29.19
N THR A 278 -6.25 16.52 -28.02
CA THR A 278 -5.80 17.54 -27.05
C THR A 278 -4.70 17.01 -26.13
N ALA A 279 -3.80 17.91 -25.69
CA ALA A 279 -2.74 17.56 -24.73
C ALA A 279 -3.32 16.97 -23.43
N ALA A 280 -4.50 17.46 -23.00
CA ALA A 280 -5.21 16.94 -21.81
C ALA A 280 -5.67 15.49 -22.00
N SER A 281 -6.21 15.13 -23.17
CA SER A 281 -6.62 13.75 -23.47
C SER A 281 -5.45 12.78 -23.44
N LYS A 282 -4.31 13.19 -24.03
CA LYS A 282 -3.08 12.37 -24.01
C LYS A 282 -2.55 12.17 -22.60
N ALA A 283 -2.56 13.19 -21.75
CA ALA A 283 -2.16 13.08 -20.35
C ALA A 283 -3.05 12.09 -19.60
N ILE A 284 -4.38 12.16 -19.77
CA ILE A 284 -5.32 11.25 -19.10
C ILE A 284 -5.16 9.80 -19.58
N ILE A 285 -4.98 9.59 -20.89
CA ILE A 285 -4.70 8.23 -21.42
C ILE A 285 -3.39 7.70 -20.84
N GLY A 286 -2.36 8.52 -20.73
CA GLY A 286 -1.11 8.17 -20.10
C GLY A 286 -1.27 7.80 -18.61
N LEU A 287 -2.02 8.59 -17.84
CA LEU A 287 -2.35 8.30 -16.45
C LEU A 287 -3.13 7.00 -16.30
N LEU A 288 -4.15 6.78 -17.13
CA LEU A 288 -4.91 5.52 -17.14
C LEU A 288 -4.04 4.31 -17.50
N GLY A 289 -3.06 4.48 -18.41
CA GLY A 289 -2.06 3.46 -18.70
C GLY A 289 -1.22 3.07 -17.48
N ILE A 290 -0.77 4.08 -16.69
CA ILE A 290 -0.07 3.83 -15.42
C ILE A 290 -1.00 3.13 -14.42
N ALA A 291 -2.25 3.56 -14.29
CA ALA A 291 -3.21 2.92 -13.39
C ALA A 291 -3.49 1.47 -13.79
N LEU A 292 -3.65 1.20 -15.10
CA LEU A 292 -3.86 -0.15 -15.62
C LEU A 292 -2.67 -1.06 -15.35
N MET A 293 -1.45 -0.61 -15.67
CA MET A 293 -0.22 -1.36 -15.39
C MET A 293 -0.11 -1.68 -13.89
N SER A 294 -0.32 -0.67 -13.04
CA SER A 294 -0.26 -0.82 -11.59
C SER A 294 -1.32 -1.79 -11.06
N ALA A 295 -2.57 -1.61 -11.48
CA ALA A 295 -3.68 -2.43 -11.01
C ALA A 295 -3.63 -3.88 -11.52
N SER A 296 -3.19 -4.10 -12.76
CA SER A 296 -3.02 -5.44 -13.33
C SER A 296 -1.88 -6.19 -12.62
N GLY A 297 -0.76 -5.51 -12.39
CA GLY A 297 0.42 -6.13 -11.78
C GLY A 297 0.20 -6.53 -10.32
N ILE A 298 -0.49 -5.70 -9.52
CA ILE A 298 -0.75 -6.05 -8.11
C ILE A 298 -2.11 -6.74 -7.89
N GLY A 299 -2.92 -6.94 -8.93
CA GLY A 299 -4.31 -7.41 -8.80
C GLY A 299 -4.49 -8.63 -7.89
N PRO A 300 -3.78 -9.75 -8.11
CA PRO A 300 -3.87 -10.94 -7.25
C PRO A 300 -3.49 -10.65 -5.79
N THR A 301 -2.37 -9.98 -5.59
CA THR A 301 -1.86 -9.60 -4.27
C THR A 301 -2.77 -8.59 -3.57
N ALA A 302 -3.35 -7.64 -4.32
CA ALA A 302 -4.32 -6.68 -3.80
C ALA A 302 -5.59 -7.36 -3.28
N VAL A 303 -6.10 -8.37 -3.96
CA VAL A 303 -7.26 -9.15 -3.50
C VAL A 303 -6.96 -9.81 -2.16
N ARG A 304 -5.80 -10.47 -2.00
CA ARG A 304 -5.37 -11.08 -0.73
C ARG A 304 -5.12 -10.03 0.36
N ALA A 305 -4.68 -8.85 -0.01
CA ALA A 305 -4.51 -7.72 0.91
C ALA A 305 -5.82 -6.96 1.23
N GLY A 306 -6.98 -7.46 0.78
CA GLY A 306 -8.29 -6.86 1.05
C GLY A 306 -8.62 -5.64 0.20
N ALA A 307 -8.09 -5.55 -1.03
CA ALA A 307 -8.40 -4.53 -2.02
C ALA A 307 -8.87 -5.15 -3.37
N PRO A 308 -9.95 -5.95 -3.37
CA PRO A 308 -10.41 -6.65 -4.59
C PRO A 308 -10.85 -5.70 -5.72
N TRP A 309 -11.25 -4.47 -5.38
CA TRP A 309 -11.65 -3.45 -6.33
C TRP A 309 -10.54 -3.10 -7.35
N VAL A 310 -9.26 -3.28 -6.98
CA VAL A 310 -8.11 -2.98 -7.86
C VAL A 310 -8.15 -3.84 -9.12
N LYS A 311 -8.46 -5.14 -8.98
CA LYS A 311 -8.63 -6.03 -10.14
C LYS A 311 -9.80 -5.60 -11.01
N GLN A 312 -10.94 -5.27 -10.41
CA GLN A 312 -12.13 -4.80 -11.13
C GLN A 312 -11.85 -3.48 -11.86
N ALA A 313 -11.12 -2.57 -11.23
CA ALA A 313 -10.71 -1.31 -11.85
C ALA A 313 -9.83 -1.56 -13.09
N ALA A 314 -8.88 -2.49 -13.04
CA ALA A 314 -8.03 -2.83 -14.18
C ALA A 314 -8.86 -3.26 -15.40
N GLU A 315 -9.83 -4.13 -15.22
CA GLU A 315 -10.71 -4.63 -16.29
C GLU A 315 -11.55 -3.50 -16.93
N ILE A 316 -12.06 -2.59 -16.11
CA ILE A 316 -12.86 -1.45 -16.62
C ILE A 316 -11.96 -0.44 -17.34
N ILE A 317 -10.80 -0.11 -16.77
CA ILE A 317 -9.84 0.82 -17.36
C ILE A 317 -9.38 0.30 -18.73
N GLN A 318 -9.04 -1.00 -18.83
CA GLN A 318 -8.65 -1.61 -20.09
C GLN A 318 -9.70 -1.41 -21.16
N LYS A 319 -10.97 -1.73 -20.86
CA LYS A 319 -12.09 -1.54 -21.80
C LYS A 319 -12.25 -0.08 -22.23
N GLN A 320 -11.98 0.88 -21.32
CA GLN A 320 -12.08 2.30 -21.66
C GLN A 320 -10.92 2.77 -22.54
N ILE A 321 -9.70 2.31 -22.29
CA ILE A 321 -8.55 2.62 -23.15
C ILE A 321 -8.80 2.07 -24.57
N GLU A 322 -9.29 0.83 -24.70
CA GLU A 322 -9.64 0.23 -25.98
C GLU A 322 -10.71 1.04 -26.76
N LYS A 323 -11.72 1.57 -26.06
CA LYS A 323 -12.74 2.46 -26.66
C LYS A 323 -12.20 3.82 -27.08
N LEU A 324 -11.21 4.36 -26.39
CA LEU A 324 -10.60 5.65 -26.73
C LEU A 324 -9.56 5.53 -27.84
N ALA A 325 -9.04 4.34 -28.10
CA ALA A 325 -8.05 4.06 -29.15
C ALA A 325 -8.69 3.73 -30.51
N ASN A 326 -9.98 3.37 -30.54
CA ASN A 326 -10.80 3.09 -31.74
C ASN A 326 -11.67 4.29 -32.11
#